data_5d304f79e7db5413bf1f3395878efc33
#
_entry.id   5d304f79e7db5413bf1f3395878efc33
#
_cell.length_a   1.000
_cell.length_b   1.000
_cell.length_c   1.000
_cell.angle_alpha   90.00
_cell.angle_beta   90.00
_cell.angle_gamma   90.00
#
_symmetry.space_group_name_H-M   'P 1'
#
loop_
_entity.id
_entity.type
_entity.pdbx_description
1 polymer ?
#
loop_
_entity_poly.entity_id
_entity_poly.type
_entity_poly.pdbx_seq_one_letter_code
_entity_poly.pdbx_strand_id
1 'polypeptide(L)'
;LEAGAIADRLVKNNGPAVLFEKPRLPNGEISEIPLAMNLFGSHDRTLRALGASHPTEVGDRLVALMKPDIGGIMKKPWTGIPLLRDAMSLPPKKVRKGSCQRVKMELDVTQLPIPKTWPMDGGRYITLPLVVTKDPKSGEHNLGMYRGQIFGPKEVGLHWQIHKHGADHAAAWPEGKMPVAICI
;
A
#
# COMPACT_ATOMS: atom_id res chain seq x y z
N LEU A 1 3.47 5.72 -20.93
CA LEU A 1 2.56 6.89 -20.98
C LEU A 1 1.12 6.52 -21.35
N GLU A 2 0.90 5.57 -22.28
CA GLU A 2 -0.45 5.19 -22.73
C GLU A 2 -1.33 4.67 -21.59
N ALA A 3 -0.83 3.75 -20.78
CA ALA A 3 -1.57 3.21 -19.63
C ALA A 3 -1.97 4.32 -18.65
N GLY A 4 -1.07 5.30 -18.41
CA GLY A 4 -1.36 6.48 -17.59
C GLY A 4 -2.47 7.35 -18.19
N ALA A 5 -2.42 7.61 -19.50
CA ALA A 5 -3.43 8.39 -20.19
C ALA A 5 -4.82 7.70 -20.21
N ILE A 6 -4.85 6.37 -20.34
CA ILE A 6 -6.09 5.59 -20.24
C ILE A 6 -6.65 5.69 -18.82
N ALA A 7 -5.81 5.49 -17.80
CA ALA A 7 -6.22 5.58 -16.40
C ALA A 7 -6.75 6.98 -16.05
N ASP A 8 -6.10 8.05 -16.50
CA ASP A 8 -6.54 9.43 -16.30
C ASP A 8 -7.95 9.67 -16.89
N ARG A 9 -8.19 9.22 -18.13
CA ARG A 9 -9.52 9.32 -18.75
C ARG A 9 -10.58 8.55 -17.97
N LEU A 10 -10.23 7.34 -17.50
CA LEU A 10 -11.14 6.51 -16.71
C LEU A 10 -11.50 7.19 -15.38
N VAL A 11 -10.52 7.73 -14.67
CA VAL A 11 -10.77 8.48 -13.42
C VAL A 11 -11.72 9.64 -13.66
N LYS A 12 -11.45 10.49 -14.68
CA LYS A 12 -12.25 11.67 -15.00
C LYS A 12 -13.68 11.36 -15.41
N ASN A 13 -13.91 10.18 -15.98
CA ASN A 13 -15.24 9.72 -16.41
C ASN A 13 -15.88 8.72 -15.44
N ASN A 14 -15.40 8.63 -14.20
CA ASN A 14 -15.84 7.66 -13.19
C ASN A 14 -15.87 6.21 -13.73
N GLY A 15 -14.92 5.90 -14.63
CA GLY A 15 -14.80 4.62 -15.31
C GLY A 15 -14.25 3.50 -14.41
N PRO A 16 -14.25 2.25 -14.90
CA PRO A 16 -13.84 1.08 -14.14
C PRO A 16 -12.33 1.05 -13.82
N ALA A 17 -11.95 0.17 -12.89
CA ALA A 17 -10.58 -0.29 -12.78
C ALA A 17 -10.19 -1.04 -14.05
N VAL A 18 -8.92 -1.01 -14.42
CA VAL A 18 -8.40 -1.64 -15.63
C VAL A 18 -7.18 -2.49 -15.31
N LEU A 19 -7.13 -3.67 -15.92
CA LEU A 19 -5.99 -4.57 -15.87
C LEU A 19 -5.37 -4.66 -17.28
N PHE A 20 -4.14 -4.21 -17.40
CA PHE A 20 -3.32 -4.42 -18.59
C PHE A 20 -2.59 -5.76 -18.41
N GLU A 21 -3.05 -6.80 -19.09
CA GLU A 21 -2.52 -8.17 -18.93
C GLU A 21 -1.08 -8.31 -19.43
N LYS A 22 -0.73 -7.62 -20.51
CA LYS A 22 0.58 -7.67 -21.17
C LYS A 22 1.10 -6.27 -21.47
N PRO A 23 1.43 -5.46 -20.45
CA PRO A 23 1.91 -4.11 -20.66
C PRO A 23 3.31 -4.12 -21.30
N ARG A 24 3.56 -3.15 -22.16
CA ARG A 24 4.89 -2.97 -22.77
C ARG A 24 5.81 -2.21 -21.81
N LEU A 25 7.00 -2.76 -21.59
CA LEU A 25 8.05 -2.13 -20.81
C LEU A 25 8.75 -1.01 -21.62
N PRO A 26 9.52 -0.13 -20.95
CA PRO A 26 10.25 0.94 -21.63
C PRO A 26 11.29 0.47 -22.65
N ASN A 27 11.86 -0.72 -22.45
CA ASN A 27 12.80 -1.37 -23.40
C ASN A 27 12.09 -1.98 -24.63
N GLY A 28 10.76 -1.88 -24.70
CA GLY A 28 9.94 -2.42 -25.80
C GLY A 28 9.47 -3.86 -25.60
N GLU A 29 9.97 -4.57 -24.60
CA GLU A 29 9.53 -5.92 -24.27
C GLU A 29 8.12 -5.94 -23.67
N ILE A 30 7.45 -7.07 -23.76
CA ILE A 30 6.14 -7.29 -23.13
C ILE A 30 6.36 -7.91 -21.77
N SER A 31 5.78 -7.30 -20.74
CA SER A 31 5.81 -7.86 -19.38
C SER A 31 4.79 -9.00 -19.24
N GLU A 32 5.23 -10.10 -18.65
CA GLU A 32 4.33 -11.17 -18.20
C GLU A 32 3.63 -10.84 -16.88
N ILE A 33 4.08 -9.77 -16.20
CA ILE A 33 3.45 -9.26 -14.98
C ILE A 33 2.41 -8.22 -15.40
N PRO A 34 1.12 -8.40 -15.03
CA PRO A 34 0.08 -7.46 -15.38
C PRO A 34 0.18 -6.16 -14.58
N LEU A 35 -0.40 -5.09 -15.12
CA LEU A 35 -0.50 -3.78 -14.47
C LEU A 35 -1.96 -3.44 -14.21
N ALA A 36 -2.33 -3.30 -12.95
CA ALA A 36 -3.65 -2.82 -12.56
C ALA A 36 -3.62 -1.31 -12.29
N MET A 37 -4.59 -0.57 -12.83
CA MET A 37 -4.70 0.87 -12.66
C MET A 37 -6.15 1.29 -12.33
N ASN A 38 -6.30 2.49 -11.81
CA ASN A 38 -7.60 3.06 -11.41
C ASN A 38 -8.36 2.22 -10.38
N LEU A 39 -7.65 1.49 -9.49
CA LEU A 39 -8.27 0.62 -8.49
C LEU A 39 -9.16 1.41 -7.52
N PHE A 40 -8.70 2.57 -7.07
CA PHE A 40 -9.38 3.44 -6.10
C PHE A 40 -9.96 4.72 -6.71
N GLY A 41 -10.14 4.75 -8.03
CA GLY A 41 -10.63 5.93 -8.76
C GLY A 41 -12.14 6.18 -8.65
N SER A 42 -12.87 5.52 -7.73
CA SER A 42 -14.25 5.86 -7.40
C SER A 42 -14.52 5.63 -5.91
N HIS A 43 -15.49 6.39 -5.38
CA HIS A 43 -15.94 6.22 -3.99
C HIS A 43 -16.36 4.80 -3.68
N ASP A 44 -17.18 4.20 -4.53
CA ASP A 44 -17.70 2.84 -4.33
C ASP A 44 -16.59 1.79 -4.24
N ARG A 45 -15.57 1.87 -5.11
CA ARG A 45 -14.44 0.93 -5.05
C ARG A 45 -13.60 1.13 -3.79
N THR A 46 -13.39 2.39 -3.40
CA THR A 46 -12.67 2.70 -2.17
C THR A 46 -13.43 2.16 -0.95
N LEU A 47 -14.74 2.40 -0.87
CA LEU A 47 -15.57 1.89 0.22
C LEU A 47 -15.60 0.36 0.27
N ARG A 48 -15.71 -0.31 -0.88
CA ARG A 48 -15.63 -1.79 -0.96
C ARG A 48 -14.29 -2.30 -0.44
N ALA A 49 -13.18 -1.64 -0.79
CA ALA A 49 -11.85 -2.01 -0.30
C ALA A 49 -11.72 -1.85 1.22
N LEU A 50 -12.40 -0.86 1.79
CA LEU A 50 -12.46 -0.60 3.23
C LEU A 50 -13.51 -1.46 3.96
N GLY A 51 -14.34 -2.20 3.24
CA GLY A 51 -15.45 -2.97 3.81
C GLY A 51 -16.51 -2.08 4.48
N ALA A 52 -16.78 -0.91 3.90
CA ALA A 52 -17.70 0.09 4.40
C ALA A 52 -18.72 0.49 3.34
N SER A 53 -19.90 0.95 3.77
CA SER A 53 -20.95 1.49 2.92
C SER A 53 -20.91 3.03 2.84
N HIS A 54 -20.31 3.66 3.86
CA HIS A 54 -20.15 5.10 3.93
C HIS A 54 -18.78 5.48 4.54
N PRO A 55 -18.15 6.60 4.14
CA PRO A 55 -16.84 7.03 4.66
C PRO A 55 -16.80 7.19 6.18
N THR A 56 -17.89 7.64 6.80
CA THR A 56 -17.98 7.82 8.26
C THR A 56 -17.90 6.51 9.03
N GLU A 57 -18.38 5.38 8.47
CA GLU A 57 -18.31 4.07 9.14
C GLU A 57 -16.89 3.68 9.53
N VAL A 58 -15.91 3.98 8.66
CA VAL A 58 -14.50 3.69 8.95
C VAL A 58 -14.02 4.52 10.12
N GLY A 59 -14.35 5.82 10.12
CA GLY A 59 -14.04 6.73 11.21
C GLY A 59 -14.71 6.32 12.52
N ASP A 60 -15.99 6.00 12.47
CA ASP A 60 -16.78 5.59 13.65
C ASP A 60 -16.23 4.28 14.26
N ARG A 61 -15.85 3.31 13.42
CA ARG A 61 -15.21 2.07 13.88
C ARG A 61 -13.87 2.34 14.57
N LEU A 62 -13.04 3.22 14.01
CA LEU A 62 -11.76 3.61 14.63
C LEU A 62 -11.97 4.33 15.94
N VAL A 63 -12.91 5.27 16.00
CA VAL A 63 -13.26 5.99 17.24
C VAL A 63 -13.79 5.02 18.30
N ALA A 64 -14.67 4.09 17.93
CA ALA A 64 -15.18 3.07 18.85
C ALA A 64 -14.09 2.16 19.41
N LEU A 65 -13.06 1.81 18.61
CA LEU A 65 -11.90 1.06 19.07
C LEU A 65 -11.02 1.86 20.03
N MET A 66 -10.83 3.16 19.77
CA MET A 66 -10.00 4.02 20.61
C MET A 66 -10.71 4.48 21.90
N LYS A 67 -12.05 4.65 21.85
CA LYS A 67 -12.87 5.14 22.94
C LYS A 67 -14.14 4.30 23.07
N PRO A 68 -14.03 3.05 23.56
CA PRO A 68 -15.21 2.17 23.68
C PRO A 68 -16.19 2.72 24.71
N ASP A 69 -17.49 2.68 24.39
CA ASP A 69 -18.57 2.97 25.34
C ASP A 69 -18.75 1.80 26.31
N ILE A 70 -17.90 1.76 27.34
CA ILE A 70 -17.91 0.71 28.35
C ILE A 70 -19.24 0.67 29.09
N GLY A 71 -19.85 1.85 29.40
CA GLY A 71 -21.13 1.94 30.09
C GLY A 71 -22.29 1.34 29.29
N GLY A 72 -22.33 1.60 27.98
CA GLY A 72 -23.32 1.00 27.07
C GLY A 72 -23.12 -0.50 26.91
N ILE A 73 -21.88 -0.95 26.78
CA ILE A 73 -21.52 -2.38 26.69
C ILE A 73 -21.90 -3.14 27.98
N MET A 74 -21.68 -2.55 29.17
CA MET A 74 -22.09 -3.19 30.43
C MET A 74 -23.60 -3.36 30.54
N LYS A 75 -24.39 -2.40 30.02
CA LYS A 75 -25.87 -2.48 30.01
C LYS A 75 -26.40 -3.47 28.96
N LYS A 76 -25.68 -3.58 27.82
CA LYS A 76 -26.05 -4.44 26.67
C LYS A 76 -24.82 -5.15 26.13
N PRO A 77 -24.37 -6.27 26.72
CA PRO A 77 -23.09 -6.91 26.39
C PRO A 77 -22.94 -7.29 24.90
N TRP A 78 -24.04 -7.60 24.20
CA TRP A 78 -24.01 -7.96 22.79
C TRP A 78 -23.59 -6.80 21.88
N THR A 79 -23.73 -5.53 22.31
CA THR A 79 -23.26 -4.37 21.56
C THR A 79 -21.73 -4.28 21.49
N GLY A 80 -21.01 -4.97 22.40
CA GLY A 80 -19.57 -5.07 22.39
C GLY A 80 -19.00 -6.13 21.45
N ILE A 81 -19.85 -7.05 20.93
CA ILE A 81 -19.38 -8.16 20.07
C ILE A 81 -18.70 -7.65 18.79
N PRO A 82 -19.26 -6.69 18.03
CA PRO A 82 -18.59 -6.14 16.84
C PRO A 82 -17.24 -5.51 17.19
N LEU A 83 -17.20 -4.73 18.27
CA LEU A 83 -15.97 -4.08 18.73
C LEU A 83 -14.90 -5.09 19.11
N LEU A 84 -15.26 -6.15 19.82
CA LEU A 84 -14.33 -7.24 20.18
C LEU A 84 -13.81 -7.94 18.92
N ARG A 85 -14.68 -8.23 17.96
CA ARG A 85 -14.30 -8.83 16.68
C ARG A 85 -13.31 -7.93 15.92
N ASP A 86 -13.59 -6.64 15.84
CA ASP A 86 -12.71 -5.67 15.20
C ASP A 86 -11.35 -5.61 15.92
N ALA A 87 -11.34 -5.51 17.25
CA ALA A 87 -10.11 -5.53 18.05
C ALA A 87 -9.29 -6.80 17.85
N MET A 88 -9.93 -7.97 17.79
CA MET A 88 -9.26 -9.26 17.54
C MET A 88 -8.72 -9.39 16.11
N SER A 89 -9.24 -8.61 15.16
CA SER A 89 -8.78 -8.61 13.77
C SER A 89 -7.56 -7.69 13.53
N LEU A 90 -7.24 -6.77 14.45
CA LEU A 90 -6.13 -5.83 14.31
C LEU A 90 -4.74 -6.47 14.33
N PRO A 91 -4.45 -7.46 15.21
CA PRO A 91 -3.11 -8.04 15.25
C PRO A 91 -2.77 -8.76 13.93
N PRO A 92 -1.55 -8.55 13.39
CA PRO A 92 -1.14 -9.20 12.15
C PRO A 92 -1.03 -10.70 12.34
N LYS A 93 -1.58 -11.46 11.38
CA LYS A 93 -1.48 -12.91 11.34
C LYS A 93 -0.12 -13.34 10.78
N LYS A 94 0.72 -13.94 11.62
CA LYS A 94 2.01 -14.49 11.19
C LYS A 94 1.81 -15.83 10.50
N VAL A 95 2.35 -15.97 9.29
CA VAL A 95 2.36 -17.22 8.53
C VAL A 95 3.80 -17.65 8.25
N ARG A 96 4.05 -18.96 8.21
CA ARG A 96 5.39 -19.48 7.93
C ARG A 96 5.81 -19.33 6.46
N LYS A 97 4.84 -19.41 5.55
CA LYS A 97 5.04 -19.27 4.10
C LYS A 97 3.92 -18.43 3.52
N GLY A 98 4.27 -17.31 2.91
CA GLY A 98 3.34 -16.47 2.15
C GLY A 98 3.30 -16.88 0.68
N SER A 99 2.18 -16.62 0.01
CA SER A 99 2.06 -16.83 -1.44
C SER A 99 3.08 -16.00 -2.23
N CYS A 100 3.39 -14.79 -1.75
CA CYS A 100 4.42 -13.91 -2.31
C CYS A 100 5.86 -14.46 -2.27
N GLN A 101 6.09 -15.54 -1.52
CA GLN A 101 7.41 -16.19 -1.42
C GLN A 101 7.57 -17.41 -2.34
N ARG A 102 6.55 -17.75 -3.16
CA ARG A 102 6.59 -18.93 -4.04
C ARG A 102 7.54 -18.75 -5.21
N VAL A 103 7.61 -17.56 -5.75
CA VAL A 103 8.49 -17.21 -6.86
C VAL A 103 9.59 -16.31 -6.33
N LYS A 104 10.82 -16.66 -6.65
CA LYS A 104 12.01 -15.85 -6.36
C LYS A 104 12.73 -15.58 -7.67
N MET A 105 13.07 -14.34 -7.90
CA MET A 105 13.81 -13.92 -9.10
C MET A 105 14.92 -12.97 -8.70
N GLU A 106 15.88 -12.79 -9.58
CA GLU A 106 16.91 -11.78 -9.39
C GLU A 106 16.27 -10.39 -9.35
N LEU A 107 16.79 -9.52 -8.48
CA LEU A 107 16.29 -8.17 -8.36
C LEU A 107 16.60 -7.34 -9.60
N ASP A 108 15.58 -7.06 -10.38
CA ASP A 108 15.60 -6.06 -11.44
C ASP A 108 14.22 -5.40 -11.50
N VAL A 109 14.10 -4.25 -10.81
CA VAL A 109 12.85 -3.51 -10.75
C VAL A 109 12.46 -2.87 -12.09
N THR A 110 13.36 -2.85 -13.07
CA THR A 110 13.04 -2.34 -14.41
C THR A 110 12.18 -3.31 -15.21
N GLN A 111 12.19 -4.59 -14.85
CA GLN A 111 11.33 -5.62 -15.43
C GLN A 111 9.87 -5.55 -14.92
N LEU A 112 9.63 -4.80 -13.87
CA LEU A 112 8.27 -4.57 -13.40
C LEU A 112 7.56 -3.52 -14.27
N PRO A 113 6.27 -3.68 -14.58
CA PRO A 113 5.52 -2.75 -15.43
C PRO A 113 5.10 -1.47 -14.67
N ILE A 114 6.09 -0.85 -13.99
CA ILE A 114 5.88 0.37 -13.24
C ILE A 114 5.72 1.53 -14.21
N PRO A 115 4.60 2.27 -14.21
CA PRO A 115 4.33 3.30 -15.19
C PRO A 115 5.09 4.60 -14.91
N LYS A 116 5.40 5.32 -15.98
CA LYS A 116 5.57 6.77 -15.94
C LYS A 116 4.21 7.38 -16.25
N THR A 117 3.57 8.03 -15.26
CA THR A 117 2.18 8.47 -15.38
C THR A 117 2.05 9.73 -16.23
N TRP A 118 2.91 10.71 -15.99
CA TRP A 118 2.87 12.01 -16.68
C TRP A 118 4.15 12.24 -17.51
N PRO A 119 4.07 12.94 -18.64
CA PRO A 119 5.23 13.21 -19.49
C PRO A 119 6.37 13.91 -18.78
N MET A 120 6.05 14.83 -17.85
CA MET A 120 7.01 15.63 -17.11
C MET A 120 7.46 15.01 -15.79
N ASP A 121 6.97 13.80 -15.43
CA ASP A 121 7.47 13.08 -14.25
C ASP A 121 8.97 12.81 -14.38
N GLY A 122 9.68 12.87 -13.25
CA GLY A 122 11.11 12.58 -13.19
C GLY A 122 11.51 11.14 -13.51
N GLY A 123 10.53 10.23 -13.61
CA GLY A 123 10.74 8.82 -13.92
C GLY A 123 9.50 7.98 -13.73
N ARG A 124 9.73 6.67 -13.54
CA ARG A 124 8.68 5.70 -13.22
C ARG A 124 8.54 5.61 -11.71
N TYR A 125 7.29 5.52 -11.23
CA TYR A 125 7.00 5.50 -9.81
C TYR A 125 6.13 4.32 -9.40
N ILE A 126 6.56 3.64 -8.35
CA ILE A 126 5.69 2.76 -7.55
C ILE A 126 4.83 3.69 -6.71
N THR A 127 3.55 3.82 -7.05
CA THR A 127 2.67 4.85 -6.49
C THR A 127 2.03 4.47 -5.17
N LEU A 128 1.76 3.19 -4.94
CA LEU A 128 1.08 2.66 -3.75
C LEU A 128 1.87 1.54 -3.06
N PRO A 129 3.20 1.65 -2.89
CA PRO A 129 3.94 0.60 -2.22
C PRO A 129 3.68 0.65 -0.72
N LEU A 130 3.51 -0.52 -0.11
CA LEU A 130 3.57 -0.67 1.33
C LEU A 130 4.99 -1.02 1.74
N VAL A 131 5.62 -0.15 2.49
CA VAL A 131 7.01 -0.31 2.93
C VAL A 131 7.05 -0.68 4.39
N VAL A 132 7.63 -1.85 4.67
CA VAL A 132 7.84 -2.33 6.04
C VAL A 132 9.22 -1.89 6.49
N THR A 133 9.28 -1.19 7.62
CA THR A 133 10.51 -0.79 8.31
C THR A 133 10.51 -1.32 9.72
N LYS A 134 11.69 -1.35 10.36
CA LYS A 134 11.84 -1.83 11.73
C LYS A 134 12.74 -0.89 12.53
N ASP A 135 12.30 -0.52 13.72
CA ASP A 135 13.13 0.20 14.68
C ASP A 135 14.26 -0.70 15.18
N PRO A 136 15.53 -0.28 15.09
CA PRO A 136 16.66 -1.09 15.54
C PRO A 136 16.72 -1.24 17.07
N LYS A 137 16.11 -0.33 17.84
CA LYS A 137 16.16 -0.32 19.31
C LYS A 137 15.00 -1.09 19.92
N SER A 138 13.76 -0.75 19.56
CA SER A 138 12.56 -1.38 20.10
C SER A 138 12.20 -2.69 19.40
N GLY A 139 12.63 -2.87 18.14
CA GLY A 139 12.22 -3.98 17.30
C GLY A 139 10.82 -3.84 16.71
N GLU A 140 10.14 -2.73 16.96
CA GLU A 140 8.80 -2.46 16.44
C GLU A 140 8.82 -2.28 14.92
N HIS A 141 7.77 -2.80 14.26
CA HIS A 141 7.59 -2.66 12.83
C HIS A 141 6.66 -1.49 12.53
N ASN A 142 6.99 -0.76 11.47
CA ASN A 142 6.09 0.19 10.86
C ASN A 142 5.74 -0.30 9.46
N LEU A 143 4.48 -0.14 9.07
CA LEU A 143 3.97 -0.33 7.73
C LEU A 143 3.45 1.01 7.23
N GLY A 144 4.12 1.59 6.25
CA GLY A 144 3.78 2.90 5.70
C GLY A 144 3.75 2.90 4.18
N MET A 145 3.03 3.86 3.62
CA MET A 145 3.02 4.09 2.17
C MET A 145 4.04 5.18 1.86
N TYR A 146 5.08 4.80 1.08
CA TYR A 146 6.15 5.71 0.66
C TYR A 146 6.40 5.53 -0.83
N ARG A 147 6.11 6.55 -1.63
CA ARG A 147 6.29 6.49 -3.09
C ARG A 147 7.75 6.19 -3.44
N GLY A 148 7.95 5.20 -4.32
CA GLY A 148 9.25 4.79 -4.80
C GLY A 148 9.51 5.23 -6.23
N GLN A 149 10.62 5.91 -6.50
CA GLN A 149 11.08 6.25 -7.85
C GLN A 149 12.10 5.23 -8.32
N ILE A 150 11.96 4.73 -9.53
CA ILE A 150 12.92 3.80 -10.13
C ILE A 150 14.07 4.61 -10.74
N PHE A 151 15.29 4.35 -10.29
CA PHE A 151 16.51 4.95 -10.84
C PHE A 151 17.33 3.96 -11.68
N GLY A 152 17.26 2.69 -11.34
CA GLY A 152 18.01 1.64 -12.04
C GLY A 152 17.51 0.24 -11.70
N PRO A 153 18.11 -0.81 -12.23
CA PRO A 153 17.68 -2.19 -12.01
C PRO A 153 17.60 -2.60 -10.54
N LYS A 154 18.50 -2.07 -9.72
CA LYS A 154 18.62 -2.38 -8.28
C LYS A 154 18.49 -1.13 -7.40
N GLU A 155 18.00 -0.01 -7.97
CA GLU A 155 17.96 1.27 -7.30
C GLU A 155 16.56 1.86 -7.31
N VAL A 156 16.01 2.09 -6.12
CA VAL A 156 14.72 2.73 -5.87
C VAL A 156 14.88 3.82 -4.83
N GLY A 157 14.56 5.06 -5.19
CA GLY A 157 14.51 6.17 -4.25
C GLY A 157 13.19 6.18 -3.51
N LEU A 158 13.22 6.10 -2.18
CA LEU A 158 12.03 6.22 -1.33
C LEU A 158 11.91 7.63 -0.79
N HIS A 159 10.74 8.23 -0.91
CA HIS A 159 10.47 9.53 -0.33
C HIS A 159 10.06 9.39 1.14
N TRP A 160 11.04 9.56 2.05
CA TRP A 160 10.80 9.67 3.48
C TRP A 160 10.29 11.06 3.82
N GLN A 161 9.06 11.14 4.31
CA GLN A 161 8.55 12.38 4.86
C GLN A 161 9.00 12.49 6.32
N ILE A 162 9.56 13.64 6.70
CA ILE A 162 10.26 13.86 7.98
C ILE A 162 9.44 13.49 9.23
N HIS A 163 8.12 13.59 9.17
CA HIS A 163 7.22 13.27 10.30
C HIS A 163 6.65 11.84 10.25
N LYS A 164 7.27 10.94 9.48
CA LYS A 164 6.81 9.55 9.35
C LYS A 164 7.76 8.60 10.08
N HIS A 165 7.20 7.57 10.70
CA HIS A 165 7.98 6.54 11.41
C HIS A 165 9.07 5.89 10.54
N GLY A 166 8.88 5.79 9.21
CA GLY A 166 9.93 5.31 8.32
C GLY A 166 11.17 6.21 8.31
N ALA A 167 11.00 7.53 8.43
CA ALA A 167 12.12 8.47 8.56
C ALA A 167 12.81 8.34 9.92
N ASP A 168 12.02 8.20 11.01
CA ASP A 168 12.54 8.01 12.37
C ASP A 168 13.36 6.71 12.45
N HIS A 169 12.82 5.62 11.89
CA HIS A 169 13.54 4.35 11.82
C HIS A 169 14.85 4.48 11.02
N ALA A 170 14.80 5.12 9.83
CA ALA A 170 15.98 5.30 8.99
C ALA A 170 17.08 6.09 9.72
N ALA A 171 16.71 7.14 10.46
CA ALA A 171 17.64 7.94 11.25
C ALA A 171 18.25 7.16 12.44
N ALA A 172 17.50 6.19 12.98
CA ALA A 172 17.94 5.39 14.13
C ALA A 172 18.88 4.22 13.75
N TRP A 173 18.90 3.80 12.48
CA TRP A 173 19.75 2.69 12.03
C TRP A 173 21.22 3.10 11.91
N PRO A 174 22.15 2.28 12.43
CA PRO A 174 23.58 2.53 12.28
C PRO A 174 23.98 2.61 10.80
N GLU A 175 24.93 3.49 10.50
CA GLU A 175 25.47 3.69 9.13
C GLU A 175 24.42 4.02 8.06
N GLY A 176 23.18 4.38 8.47
CA GLY A 176 22.10 4.67 7.52
C GLY A 176 21.62 3.49 6.68
N LYS A 177 21.96 2.25 7.07
CA LYS A 177 21.62 1.02 6.33
C LYS A 177 20.44 0.29 6.96
N MET A 178 19.23 0.79 6.77
CA MET A 178 18.00 0.17 7.25
C MET A 178 17.49 -0.90 6.28
N PRO A 179 17.29 -2.15 6.73
CA PRO A 179 16.57 -3.15 5.95
C PRO A 179 15.11 -2.75 5.75
N VAL A 180 14.62 -2.84 4.52
CA VAL A 180 13.21 -2.57 4.19
C VAL A 180 12.64 -3.70 3.34
N ALA A 181 11.33 -3.93 3.44
CA ALA A 181 10.59 -4.73 2.47
C ALA A 181 9.57 -3.84 1.78
N ILE A 182 9.53 -3.89 0.45
CA ILE A 182 8.57 -3.14 -0.38
C ILE A 182 7.56 -4.14 -0.94
N CYS A 183 6.29 -3.95 -0.60
CA CYS A 183 5.17 -4.74 -1.11
C CYS A 183 4.41 -3.91 -2.15
N ILE A 184 4.16 -4.51 -3.32
CA ILE A 184 3.50 -3.89 -4.47
C ILE A 184 2.23 -4.65 -4.78
#